data_61355c13b4de52547916d3b2d56a2d16
#
_entry.id   61355c13b4de52547916d3b2d56a2d16
#
_cell.length_a   1.000
_cell.length_b   1.000
_cell.length_c   1.000
_cell.angle_alpha   90.00
_cell.angle_beta   90.00
_cell.angle_gamma   90.00
#
_symmetry.space_group_name_H-M   'P 1'
#
loop_
_entity.id
_entity.type
_entity.pdbx_description
1 polymer ?
#
loop_
_entity_poly.entity_id
_entity_poly.type
_entity_poly.pdbx_seq_one_letter_code
_entity_poly.pdbx_strand_id
1 'polypeptide(L)'
;FGEELESSSAVRYEMRCNCNYEDRWILADGENELEPFEYKCFRYVQILFSTAPESPDAPRLSEFKVNFRHYPFAEVPCAFQTDDPLVRGIWSICKNAVRNCSQEAFLDCPSREKGQYLGDLTVTAHALYCLTGDTKLFKKALLDFSHSTVICPGMMAVAPGNFMQEIADFSLLYPYQLLLYYRFTGDKEFLRDMLPYAQGISEYFDRFRREDGLIENVKTKWNLVDWPQNLRDNYDFDLPQPVVGDGCHNVINALYIGMKQCIEEICKILDLPCTPQSAALRQAFIRGFYNEATGLFTDSLVSSHSSLHANAFAAFYGLAPEGNQIADFIMRKGLCCGVFVSYFVLYA
;
A
#
# COMPACT_ATOMS: atom_id res chain seq x y z
N PHE A 1 -21.36 2.85 16.42
CA PHE A 1 -19.91 2.71 16.66
C PHE A 1 -19.16 3.78 15.88
N GLY A 2 -18.04 4.27 16.37
CA GLY A 2 -17.23 5.26 15.65
C GLY A 2 -15.86 5.45 16.23
N GLU A 3 -14.95 6.01 15.43
CA GLU A 3 -13.60 6.35 15.84
C GLU A 3 -13.52 7.75 16.49
N GLU A 4 -14.52 8.57 16.19
CA GLU A 4 -14.60 9.97 16.64
C GLU A 4 -15.96 10.27 17.25
N LEU A 5 -16.00 11.34 18.04
CA LEU A 5 -17.25 11.94 18.51
C LEU A 5 -17.63 13.11 17.59
N GLU A 6 -18.89 13.18 17.23
CA GLU A 6 -19.47 14.32 16.52
C GLU A 6 -19.77 15.48 17.50
N SER A 7 -20.12 15.11 18.73
CA SER A 7 -20.30 16.02 19.86
C SER A 7 -19.95 15.33 21.18
N SER A 8 -20.04 16.01 22.28
CA SER A 8 -19.80 15.42 23.62
C SER A 8 -20.71 14.22 23.95
N SER A 9 -21.82 14.06 23.24
CA SER A 9 -22.84 13.04 23.50
C SER A 9 -23.23 12.21 22.26
N ALA A 10 -22.60 12.42 21.12
CA ALA A 10 -22.92 11.71 19.90
C ALA A 10 -21.67 11.11 19.24
N VAL A 11 -21.77 9.85 18.88
CA VAL A 11 -20.73 9.14 18.12
C VAL A 11 -20.90 9.42 16.64
N ARG A 12 -19.83 9.79 15.97
CA ARG A 12 -19.79 9.87 14.51
C ARG A 12 -19.73 8.46 13.93
N TYR A 13 -20.85 7.97 13.45
CA TYR A 13 -21.01 6.62 12.90
C TYR A 13 -21.04 6.60 11.38
N GLU A 14 -21.29 7.74 10.73
CA GLU A 14 -21.17 7.92 9.28
C GLU A 14 -19.75 8.37 8.95
N MET A 15 -19.00 7.50 8.29
CA MET A 15 -17.61 7.75 7.93
C MET A 15 -17.47 7.93 6.41
N ARG A 16 -16.26 8.26 5.95
CA ARG A 16 -15.95 8.36 4.52
C ARG A 16 -16.17 7.02 3.82
N CYS A 17 -16.21 7.03 2.49
CA CYS A 17 -16.39 5.84 1.64
C CYS A 17 -17.73 5.12 1.89
N ASN A 18 -18.78 5.86 2.26
CA ASN A 18 -20.11 5.32 2.55
C ASN A 18 -20.13 4.28 3.69
N CYS A 19 -19.13 4.27 4.54
CA CYS A 19 -19.10 3.38 5.69
C CYS A 19 -20.04 3.91 6.77
N ASN A 20 -21.09 3.15 7.08
CA ASN A 20 -22.03 3.44 8.14
C ASN A 20 -21.93 2.36 9.22
N TYR A 21 -21.57 2.77 10.43
CA TYR A 21 -21.41 1.90 11.59
C TYR A 21 -22.61 1.95 12.55
N GLU A 22 -23.80 2.16 12.02
CA GLU A 22 -25.05 2.01 12.73
C GLU A 22 -25.61 0.59 12.54
N ASP A 23 -25.91 -0.10 13.63
CA ASP A 23 -26.67 -1.35 13.62
C ASP A 23 -28.02 -1.10 14.30
N ARG A 24 -29.08 -1.63 13.71
CA ARG A 24 -30.44 -1.59 14.27
C ARG A 24 -30.93 -2.99 14.58
N TRP A 25 -31.38 -3.16 15.80
CA TRP A 25 -31.84 -4.43 16.31
C TRP A 25 -33.29 -4.31 16.81
N ILE A 26 -34.12 -5.25 16.41
CA ILE A 26 -35.47 -5.39 16.93
C ILE A 26 -35.42 -6.48 17.99
N LEU A 27 -35.65 -6.08 19.25
CA LEU A 27 -35.59 -6.98 20.38
C LEU A 27 -36.90 -7.77 20.54
N ALA A 28 -36.76 -9.03 20.93
CA ALA A 28 -37.89 -9.84 21.40
C ALA A 28 -38.10 -9.64 22.92
N ASP A 29 -39.22 -10.11 23.41
CA ASP A 29 -39.47 -10.14 24.86
C ASP A 29 -38.49 -11.08 25.55
N GLY A 30 -37.95 -10.67 26.69
CA GLY A 30 -37.00 -11.45 27.48
C GLY A 30 -35.54 -11.09 27.21
N GLU A 31 -34.66 -12.06 27.42
CA GLU A 31 -33.21 -11.87 27.24
C GLU A 31 -32.83 -11.95 25.76
N ASN A 32 -32.02 -10.99 25.30
CA ASN A 32 -31.51 -10.93 23.94
C ASN A 32 -30.00 -10.86 23.99
N GLU A 33 -29.31 -11.69 23.20
CA GLU A 33 -27.87 -11.65 22.95
C GLU A 33 -27.65 -11.20 21.52
N LEU A 34 -26.84 -10.14 21.34
CA LEU A 34 -26.62 -9.50 20.04
C LEU A 34 -25.12 -9.51 19.74
N GLU A 35 -24.73 -10.29 18.75
CA GLU A 35 -23.37 -10.32 18.21
C GLU A 35 -23.39 -9.95 16.72
N PRO A 36 -22.81 -8.80 16.31
CA PRO A 36 -22.69 -8.45 14.90
C PRO A 36 -21.83 -9.45 14.13
N PHE A 37 -22.29 -9.87 12.97
CA PHE A 37 -21.50 -10.73 12.08
C PHE A 37 -20.22 -10.05 11.61
N GLU A 38 -20.34 -8.77 11.25
CA GLU A 38 -19.20 -7.97 10.77
C GLU A 38 -18.48 -7.30 11.95
N TYR A 39 -17.15 -7.46 12.03
CA TYR A 39 -16.36 -6.72 13.00
C TYR A 39 -16.29 -5.23 12.67
N LYS A 40 -16.19 -4.40 13.69
CA LYS A 40 -16.05 -2.96 13.57
C LYS A 40 -14.81 -2.48 14.31
N CYS A 41 -14.10 -1.52 13.74
CA CYS A 41 -13.03 -0.82 14.44
C CYS A 41 -13.60 0.48 15.01
N PHE A 42 -13.50 0.65 16.32
CA PHE A 42 -14.12 1.78 16.99
C PHE A 42 -13.36 2.19 18.27
N ARG A 43 -13.55 3.43 18.69
CA ARG A 43 -13.16 3.94 20.01
C ARG A 43 -14.38 4.20 20.89
N TYR A 44 -15.51 4.49 20.25
CA TYR A 44 -16.74 4.90 20.94
C TYR A 44 -17.91 4.03 20.49
N VAL A 45 -18.76 3.73 21.46
CA VAL A 45 -20.02 3.02 21.25
C VAL A 45 -21.14 3.85 21.86
N GLN A 46 -22.19 4.07 21.12
CA GLN A 46 -23.42 4.68 21.60
C GLN A 46 -24.56 3.69 21.42
N ILE A 47 -25.29 3.42 22.49
CA ILE A 47 -26.45 2.52 22.49
C ILE A 47 -27.68 3.36 22.77
N LEU A 48 -28.62 3.36 21.83
CA LEU A 48 -29.88 4.06 21.95
C LEU A 48 -31.01 3.03 22.03
N PHE A 49 -31.82 3.14 23.06
CA PHE A 49 -33.03 2.34 23.19
C PHE A 49 -34.25 3.18 22.80
N SER A 50 -35.13 2.61 21.99
CA SER A 50 -36.45 3.15 21.74
C SER A 50 -37.50 2.09 22.07
N THR A 51 -38.54 2.51 22.74
CA THR A 51 -39.70 1.67 23.08
C THR A 51 -40.97 2.27 22.48
N ALA A 52 -41.96 1.45 22.23
CA ALA A 52 -43.28 1.95 21.92
C ALA A 52 -43.80 2.83 23.10
N PRO A 53 -44.55 3.91 22.82
CA PRO A 53 -45.02 4.81 23.88
C PRO A 53 -45.85 4.11 24.97
N GLU A 54 -46.41 2.97 24.66
CA GLU A 54 -47.29 2.17 25.53
C GLU A 54 -46.53 1.03 26.26
N SER A 55 -45.22 0.90 26.01
CA SER A 55 -44.42 -0.18 26.65
C SER A 55 -44.16 0.15 28.11
N PRO A 56 -44.54 -0.71 29.06
CA PRO A 56 -44.35 -0.45 30.49
C PRO A 56 -42.85 -0.57 30.92
N ASP A 57 -42.05 -1.29 30.14
CA ASP A 57 -40.66 -1.60 30.50
C ASP A 57 -39.71 -1.09 29.43
N ALA A 58 -38.66 -0.37 29.86
CA ALA A 58 -37.55 0.01 29.00
C ALA A 58 -36.49 -1.11 28.96
N PRO A 59 -35.89 -1.42 27.80
CA PRO A 59 -34.80 -2.36 27.71
C PRO A 59 -33.63 -1.92 28.61
N ARG A 60 -32.92 -2.90 29.17
CA ARG A 60 -31.75 -2.66 30.00
C ARG A 60 -30.56 -3.40 29.42
N LEU A 61 -29.44 -2.71 29.34
CA LEU A 61 -28.17 -3.35 29.01
C LEU A 61 -27.67 -4.10 30.26
N SER A 62 -27.57 -5.41 30.19
CA SER A 62 -27.06 -6.25 31.28
C SER A 62 -25.54 -6.43 31.18
N GLU A 63 -25.04 -6.57 29.97
CA GLU A 63 -23.61 -6.79 29.71
C GLU A 63 -23.21 -6.19 28.37
N PHE A 64 -21.96 -5.70 28.28
CA PHE A 64 -21.32 -5.30 27.04
C PHE A 64 -19.90 -5.88 27.00
N LYS A 65 -19.65 -6.71 26.00
CA LYS A 65 -18.34 -7.35 25.79
C LYS A 65 -17.75 -6.89 24.47
N VAL A 66 -16.43 -6.82 24.40
CA VAL A 66 -15.68 -6.59 23.18
C VAL A 66 -14.75 -7.77 22.93
N ASN A 67 -15.01 -8.50 21.85
CA ASN A 67 -14.13 -9.53 21.35
C ASN A 67 -13.09 -8.91 20.40
N PHE A 68 -11.82 -8.92 20.81
CA PHE A 68 -10.75 -8.37 20.00
C PHE A 68 -10.27 -9.39 18.98
N ARG A 69 -10.34 -9.05 17.68
CA ARG A 69 -9.98 -9.95 16.57
C ARG A 69 -8.79 -9.38 15.81
N HIS A 70 -7.80 -10.23 15.55
CA HIS A 70 -6.65 -9.95 14.69
C HIS A 70 -5.98 -11.26 14.26
N TYR A 71 -5.11 -11.18 13.24
CA TYR A 71 -4.23 -12.29 12.88
C TYR A 71 -3.40 -12.72 14.10
N PRO A 72 -3.12 -14.05 14.27
CA PRO A 72 -2.27 -14.51 15.38
C PRO A 72 -0.93 -13.76 15.41
N PHE A 73 -0.80 -12.88 16.40
CA PHE A 73 0.37 -12.05 16.58
C PHE A 73 1.23 -12.70 17.66
N ALA A 74 2.15 -13.59 17.23
CA ALA A 74 3.08 -14.18 18.18
C ALA A 74 3.90 -13.06 18.81
N GLU A 75 3.93 -13.00 20.14
CA GLU A 75 4.84 -12.13 20.85
C GLU A 75 6.27 -12.67 20.73
N VAL A 76 6.82 -12.63 19.53
CA VAL A 76 8.27 -12.73 19.38
C VAL A 76 8.82 -11.42 19.96
N PRO A 77 9.79 -11.48 20.84
CA PRO A 77 10.34 -10.28 21.44
C PRO A 77 11.14 -9.51 20.38
N CYS A 78 10.45 -8.73 19.58
CA CYS A 78 11.09 -7.60 18.94
C CYS A 78 11.42 -6.62 20.06
N ALA A 79 12.63 -6.74 20.58
CA ALA A 79 13.09 -5.91 21.71
C ALA A 79 13.47 -4.55 21.18
N PHE A 80 12.50 -3.65 21.09
CA PHE A 80 12.77 -2.24 20.90
C PHE A 80 12.78 -1.55 22.26
N GLN A 81 13.91 -0.94 22.64
CA GLN A 81 14.07 -0.20 23.88
C GLN A 81 14.56 1.22 23.58
N THR A 82 13.96 2.17 24.23
CA THR A 82 14.34 3.59 24.15
C THR A 82 13.94 4.29 25.45
N ASP A 83 14.75 5.24 25.88
CA ASP A 83 14.45 6.10 27.02
C ASP A 83 13.56 7.29 26.61
N ASP A 84 13.47 7.59 25.31
CA ASP A 84 12.60 8.64 24.80
C ASP A 84 11.12 8.22 24.83
N PRO A 85 10.28 8.89 25.66
CA PRO A 85 8.88 8.54 25.78
C PRO A 85 8.07 8.78 24.51
N LEU A 86 8.46 9.74 23.65
CA LEU A 86 7.80 10.03 22.38
C LEU A 86 8.05 8.88 21.40
N VAL A 87 9.30 8.45 21.24
CA VAL A 87 9.68 7.35 20.36
C VAL A 87 9.02 6.04 20.81
N ARG A 88 8.94 5.80 22.12
CA ARG A 88 8.21 4.65 22.70
C ARG A 88 6.73 4.69 22.38
N GLY A 89 6.11 5.88 22.49
CA GLY A 89 4.71 6.09 22.12
C GLY A 89 4.45 5.82 20.64
N ILE A 90 5.30 6.32 19.75
CA ILE A 90 5.23 6.08 18.30
C ILE A 90 5.34 4.58 17.99
N TRP A 91 6.33 3.90 18.58
CA TRP A 91 6.48 2.45 18.42
C TRP A 91 5.22 1.68 18.82
N SER A 92 4.63 2.04 19.96
CA SER A 92 3.41 1.39 20.46
C SER A 92 2.22 1.58 19.53
N ILE A 93 2.05 2.78 18.97
CA ILE A 93 1.00 3.10 18.01
C ILE A 93 1.20 2.32 16.71
N CYS A 94 2.42 2.30 16.16
CA CYS A 94 2.75 1.57 14.93
C CYS A 94 2.53 0.06 15.11
N LYS A 95 3.01 -0.54 16.22
CA LYS A 95 2.78 -1.95 16.54
C LYS A 95 1.29 -2.28 16.63
N ASN A 96 0.51 -1.41 17.29
CA ASN A 96 -0.93 -1.59 17.39
C ASN A 96 -1.64 -1.47 16.04
N ALA A 97 -1.21 -0.54 15.18
CA ALA A 97 -1.74 -0.40 13.82
C ALA A 97 -1.49 -1.67 12.99
N VAL A 98 -0.26 -2.20 12.98
CA VAL A 98 0.07 -3.45 12.27
C VAL A 98 -0.79 -4.61 12.79
N ARG A 99 -0.98 -4.73 14.11
CA ARG A 99 -1.84 -5.76 14.70
C ARG A 99 -3.28 -5.66 14.20
N ASN A 100 -3.87 -4.47 14.25
CA ASN A 100 -5.28 -4.27 13.90
C ASN A 100 -5.52 -4.36 12.40
N CYS A 101 -4.53 -4.00 11.57
CA CYS A 101 -4.60 -4.11 10.13
C CYS A 101 -4.15 -5.49 9.59
N SER A 102 -3.78 -6.43 10.46
CA SER A 102 -3.50 -7.83 10.09
C SER A 102 -4.65 -8.71 10.55
N GLN A 103 -5.46 -9.14 9.63
CA GLN A 103 -6.65 -9.99 9.83
C GLN A 103 -6.46 -11.30 9.04
N GLU A 104 -7.47 -11.78 8.34
CA GLU A 104 -7.32 -12.81 7.29
C GLU A 104 -6.59 -12.31 6.05
N ALA A 105 -6.42 -10.99 5.93
CA ALA A 105 -5.66 -10.27 4.94
C ALA A 105 -4.98 -9.07 5.59
N PHE A 106 -4.02 -8.45 4.90
CA PHE A 106 -3.56 -7.13 5.28
C PHE A 106 -4.60 -6.10 4.88
N LEU A 107 -4.86 -5.13 5.75
CA LEU A 107 -5.85 -4.10 5.50
C LEU A 107 -5.15 -2.73 5.47
N ASP A 108 -5.60 -1.87 4.55
CA ASP A 108 -5.22 -0.46 4.52
C ASP A 108 -5.70 0.26 5.79
N CYS A 109 -6.93 -0.01 6.17
CA CYS A 109 -7.53 0.44 7.42
C CYS A 109 -8.52 -0.61 7.93
N PRO A 110 -8.67 -0.77 9.27
CA PRO A 110 -9.55 -1.80 9.82
C PRO A 110 -11.01 -1.33 9.93
N SER A 111 -11.32 -0.12 9.50
CA SER A 111 -12.65 0.49 9.64
C SER A 111 -13.42 0.57 8.32
N ARG A 112 -13.15 1.59 7.50
CA ARG A 112 -14.03 1.94 6.38
C ARG A 112 -13.84 1.11 5.11
N GLU A 113 -12.60 0.87 4.67
CA GLU A 113 -12.31 0.20 3.40
C GLU A 113 -12.03 -1.29 3.56
N LYS A 114 -11.21 -1.66 4.55
CA LYS A 114 -10.82 -3.05 4.84
C LYS A 114 -10.24 -3.76 3.62
N GLY A 115 -9.51 -3.01 2.77
CA GLY A 115 -8.95 -3.49 1.51
C GLY A 115 -7.51 -3.97 1.65
N GLN A 116 -7.18 -5.10 1.01
CA GLN A 116 -5.81 -5.58 0.88
C GLN A 116 -5.13 -4.89 -0.29
N TYR A 117 -4.70 -3.61 -0.09
CA TYR A 117 -4.07 -2.84 -1.17
C TYR A 117 -2.64 -3.28 -1.44
N LEU A 118 -2.33 -3.45 -2.74
CA LEU A 118 -1.01 -3.94 -3.18
C LEU A 118 0.14 -2.99 -2.80
N GLY A 119 -0.09 -1.68 -2.88
CA GLY A 119 0.90 -0.68 -2.46
C GLY A 119 1.18 -0.76 -0.97
N ASP A 120 0.12 -0.80 -0.15
CA ASP A 120 0.18 -0.87 1.31
C ASP A 120 0.88 -2.15 1.80
N LEU A 121 0.71 -3.26 1.07
CA LEU A 121 1.36 -4.54 1.36
C LEU A 121 2.88 -4.39 1.47
N THR A 122 3.50 -3.53 0.66
CA THR A 122 4.95 -3.29 0.70
C THR A 122 5.42 -2.87 2.09
N VAL A 123 4.64 -2.03 2.77
CA VAL A 123 4.95 -1.51 4.10
C VAL A 123 4.50 -2.48 5.19
N THR A 124 3.24 -2.92 5.12
CA THR A 124 2.61 -3.68 6.20
C THR A 124 3.17 -5.09 6.35
N ALA A 125 3.47 -5.79 5.25
CA ALA A 125 4.08 -7.12 5.30
C ALA A 125 5.51 -7.07 5.86
N HIS A 126 6.30 -6.06 5.46
CA HIS A 126 7.63 -5.85 6.00
C HIS A 126 7.59 -5.55 7.51
N ALA A 127 6.68 -4.67 7.93
CA ALA A 127 6.51 -4.33 9.34
C ALA A 127 6.06 -5.55 10.17
N LEU A 128 5.11 -6.36 9.67
CA LEU A 128 4.69 -7.58 10.36
C LEU A 128 5.85 -8.56 10.53
N TYR A 129 6.65 -8.77 9.47
CA TYR A 129 7.83 -9.63 9.56
C TYR A 129 8.83 -9.13 10.61
N CYS A 130 9.16 -7.84 10.61
CA CYS A 130 10.07 -7.26 11.60
C CYS A 130 9.54 -7.40 13.04
N LEU A 131 8.23 -7.36 13.23
CA LEU A 131 7.60 -7.50 14.54
C LEU A 131 7.47 -8.94 15.03
N THR A 132 7.28 -9.91 14.14
CA THR A 132 6.84 -11.26 14.48
C THR A 132 7.69 -12.38 13.87
N GLY A 133 8.44 -12.11 12.81
CA GLY A 133 9.11 -13.12 11.98
C GLY A 133 8.13 -13.97 11.14
N ASP A 134 6.83 -13.71 11.19
CA ASP A 134 5.82 -14.46 10.42
C ASP A 134 5.71 -13.96 8.99
N THR A 135 5.70 -14.89 8.04
CA THR A 135 5.59 -14.61 6.60
C THR A 135 4.38 -15.27 5.95
N LYS A 136 3.55 -16.00 6.71
CA LYS A 136 2.43 -16.77 6.13
C LYS A 136 1.36 -15.86 5.54
N LEU A 137 1.02 -14.79 6.26
CA LEU A 137 0.06 -13.82 5.76
C LEU A 137 0.60 -13.08 4.52
N PHE A 138 1.91 -12.82 4.47
CA PHE A 138 2.55 -12.23 3.29
C PHE A 138 2.49 -13.18 2.08
N LYS A 139 2.81 -14.47 2.28
CA LYS A 139 2.67 -15.50 1.22
C LYS A 139 1.24 -15.55 0.68
N LYS A 140 0.25 -15.57 1.60
CA LYS A 140 -1.15 -15.56 1.21
C LYS A 140 -1.51 -14.33 0.38
N ALA A 141 -1.08 -13.14 0.81
CA ALA A 141 -1.36 -11.92 0.08
C ALA A 141 -0.79 -11.95 -1.35
N LEU A 142 0.46 -12.41 -1.52
CA LEU A 142 1.06 -12.57 -2.84
C LEU A 142 0.29 -13.53 -3.75
N LEU A 143 -0.27 -14.61 -3.18
CA LEU A 143 -1.16 -15.54 -3.91
C LEU A 143 -2.49 -14.86 -4.28
N ASP A 144 -3.13 -14.16 -3.35
CA ASP A 144 -4.39 -13.46 -3.61
C ASP A 144 -4.24 -12.48 -4.78
N PHE A 145 -3.12 -11.72 -4.82
CA PHE A 145 -2.83 -10.82 -5.92
C PHE A 145 -2.59 -11.56 -7.24
N SER A 146 -1.83 -12.65 -7.22
CA SER A 146 -1.59 -13.43 -8.45
C SER A 146 -2.90 -13.96 -9.04
N HIS A 147 -3.83 -14.42 -8.21
CA HIS A 147 -5.13 -14.91 -8.65
C HIS A 147 -6.04 -13.79 -9.21
N SER A 148 -5.79 -12.54 -8.83
CA SER A 148 -6.58 -11.39 -9.33
C SER A 148 -6.28 -11.03 -10.79
N THR A 149 -5.20 -11.55 -11.38
CA THR A 149 -4.81 -11.29 -12.78
C THR A 149 -5.83 -11.77 -13.82
N VAL A 150 -6.80 -12.59 -13.42
CA VAL A 150 -7.91 -13.03 -14.29
C VAL A 150 -8.78 -11.86 -14.75
N ILE A 151 -8.80 -10.73 -14.03
CA ILE A 151 -9.61 -9.55 -14.34
C ILE A 151 -8.98 -8.79 -15.51
N CYS A 152 -7.67 -8.59 -15.45
CA CYS A 152 -6.88 -7.95 -16.49
C CYS A 152 -5.53 -8.67 -16.59
N PRO A 153 -5.35 -9.60 -17.56
CA PRO A 153 -4.09 -10.33 -17.71
C PRO A 153 -2.87 -9.39 -17.77
N GLY A 154 -1.87 -9.64 -16.96
CA GLY A 154 -0.70 -8.80 -16.81
C GLY A 154 -0.84 -7.62 -15.85
N MET A 155 -1.98 -7.53 -15.17
CA MET A 155 -2.20 -6.54 -14.10
C MET A 155 -2.77 -7.25 -12.87
N MET A 156 -2.64 -6.62 -11.72
CA MET A 156 -3.23 -7.12 -10.47
C MET A 156 -4.31 -6.17 -10.00
N ALA A 157 -5.37 -6.72 -9.40
CA ALA A 157 -6.37 -5.89 -8.74
C ALA A 157 -5.73 -5.04 -7.65
N VAL A 158 -6.24 -3.84 -7.44
CA VAL A 158 -5.74 -2.95 -6.39
C VAL A 158 -5.95 -3.54 -5.00
N ALA A 159 -7.09 -4.21 -4.80
CA ALA A 159 -7.44 -4.90 -3.57
C ALA A 159 -8.32 -6.13 -3.89
N PRO A 160 -7.73 -7.34 -4.03
CA PRO A 160 -8.46 -8.56 -4.34
C PRO A 160 -9.57 -8.84 -3.33
N GLY A 161 -10.74 -9.20 -3.84
CA GLY A 161 -11.91 -9.53 -3.00
C GLY A 161 -12.71 -8.32 -2.52
N ASN A 162 -12.18 -7.10 -2.65
CA ASN A 162 -12.86 -5.87 -2.26
C ASN A 162 -12.98 -4.92 -3.45
N PHE A 163 -11.91 -4.27 -3.84
CA PHE A 163 -11.89 -3.29 -4.92
C PHE A 163 -11.10 -3.84 -6.12
N MET A 164 -11.80 -4.17 -7.20
CA MET A 164 -11.26 -4.98 -8.28
C MET A 164 -10.78 -4.18 -9.50
N GLN A 165 -10.57 -2.88 -9.37
CA GLN A 165 -9.86 -2.09 -10.40
C GLN A 165 -8.35 -2.34 -10.32
N GLU A 166 -7.62 -1.89 -11.32
CA GLU A 166 -6.17 -1.98 -11.36
C GLU A 166 -5.52 -0.59 -11.23
N ILE A 167 -4.45 -0.52 -10.43
CA ILE A 167 -3.57 0.64 -10.35
C ILE A 167 -2.23 0.26 -11.00
N ALA A 168 -1.81 1.04 -11.99
CA ALA A 168 -0.65 0.72 -12.81
C ALA A 168 0.64 0.65 -12.00
N ASP A 169 0.94 1.69 -11.24
CA ASP A 169 2.14 1.79 -10.41
C ASP A 169 2.16 0.74 -9.27
N PHE A 170 1.01 0.36 -8.71
CA PHE A 170 0.94 -0.70 -7.72
C PHE A 170 1.30 -2.08 -8.31
N SER A 171 0.80 -2.41 -9.50
CA SER A 171 1.13 -3.68 -10.15
C SER A 171 2.64 -3.84 -10.40
N LEU A 172 3.34 -2.74 -10.69
CA LEU A 172 4.79 -2.74 -10.88
C LEU A 172 5.59 -3.06 -9.60
N LEU A 173 4.99 -2.95 -8.42
CA LEU A 173 5.62 -3.30 -7.14
C LEU A 173 5.62 -4.80 -6.84
N TYR A 174 4.77 -5.59 -7.49
CA TYR A 174 4.63 -7.01 -7.17
C TYR A 174 5.95 -7.81 -7.27
N PRO A 175 6.79 -7.66 -8.31
CA PRO A 175 8.08 -8.36 -8.38
C PRO A 175 9.04 -7.97 -7.24
N TYR A 176 9.01 -6.73 -6.78
CA TYR A 176 9.77 -6.30 -5.59
C TYR A 176 9.28 -7.01 -4.33
N GLN A 177 7.96 -7.15 -4.17
CA GLN A 177 7.37 -7.85 -3.03
C GLN A 177 7.69 -9.35 -3.03
N LEU A 178 7.76 -9.98 -4.21
CA LEU A 178 8.23 -11.36 -4.35
C LEU A 178 9.68 -11.53 -3.88
N LEU A 179 10.57 -10.60 -4.28
CA LEU A 179 11.95 -10.60 -3.81
C LEU A 179 12.05 -10.35 -2.31
N LEU A 180 11.24 -9.44 -1.77
CA LEU A 180 11.20 -9.15 -0.34
C LEU A 180 10.78 -10.41 0.44
N TYR A 181 9.74 -11.10 0.00
CA TYR A 181 9.32 -12.38 0.58
C TYR A 181 10.43 -13.43 0.52
N TYR A 182 11.08 -13.56 -0.64
CA TYR A 182 12.20 -14.49 -0.80
C TYR A 182 13.37 -14.16 0.14
N ARG A 183 13.71 -12.88 0.31
CA ARG A 183 14.78 -12.46 1.24
C ARG A 183 14.47 -12.83 2.69
N PHE A 184 13.20 -12.88 3.06
CA PHE A 184 12.76 -13.28 4.40
C PHE A 184 12.74 -14.81 4.59
N THR A 185 12.49 -15.58 3.53
CA THR A 185 12.16 -17.01 3.64
C THR A 185 13.16 -17.94 2.96
N GLY A 186 13.82 -17.50 1.90
CA GLY A 186 14.59 -18.35 1.00
C GLY A 186 13.73 -19.30 0.14
N ASP A 187 12.41 -19.11 0.07
CA ASP A 187 11.44 -19.99 -0.61
C ASP A 187 11.55 -19.85 -2.14
N LYS A 188 12.51 -20.59 -2.74
CA LYS A 188 12.74 -20.60 -4.18
C LYS A 188 11.59 -21.25 -4.97
N GLU A 189 10.89 -22.21 -4.37
CA GLU A 189 9.79 -22.88 -5.02
C GLU A 189 8.63 -21.91 -5.25
N PHE A 190 8.22 -21.21 -4.21
CA PHE A 190 7.20 -20.18 -4.33
C PHE A 190 7.61 -19.06 -5.29
N LEU A 191 8.87 -18.64 -5.23
CA LEU A 191 9.39 -17.62 -6.16
C LEU A 191 9.27 -18.06 -7.62
N ARG A 192 9.53 -19.36 -7.90
CA ARG A 192 9.39 -19.95 -9.24
C ARG A 192 7.95 -20.00 -9.70
N ASP A 193 7.03 -20.38 -8.81
CA ASP A 193 5.60 -20.46 -9.09
C ASP A 193 5.00 -19.09 -9.41
N MET A 194 5.52 -18.04 -8.76
CA MET A 194 5.01 -16.66 -8.93
C MET A 194 5.68 -15.88 -10.07
N LEU A 195 6.83 -16.33 -10.58
CA LEU A 195 7.55 -15.65 -11.66
C LEU A 195 6.70 -15.41 -12.92
N PRO A 196 5.85 -16.34 -13.39
CA PRO A 196 5.00 -16.08 -14.56
C PRO A 196 4.09 -14.87 -14.42
N TYR A 197 3.60 -14.58 -13.22
CA TYR A 197 2.78 -13.40 -12.95
C TYR A 197 3.60 -12.11 -13.04
N ALA A 198 4.82 -12.12 -12.51
CA ALA A 198 5.75 -11.00 -12.65
C ALA A 198 6.12 -10.74 -14.13
N GLN A 199 6.35 -11.80 -14.91
CA GLN A 199 6.60 -11.72 -16.35
C GLN A 199 5.38 -11.18 -17.11
N GLY A 200 4.16 -11.60 -16.74
CA GLY A 200 2.93 -11.09 -17.32
C GLY A 200 2.76 -9.57 -17.09
N ILE A 201 3.14 -9.05 -15.91
CA ILE A 201 3.17 -7.60 -15.66
C ILE A 201 4.19 -6.94 -16.61
N SER A 202 5.37 -7.50 -16.74
CA SER A 202 6.41 -6.98 -17.64
C SER A 202 5.89 -6.89 -19.08
N GLU A 203 5.27 -7.96 -19.60
CA GLU A 203 4.68 -8.01 -20.94
C GLU A 203 3.56 -6.99 -21.13
N TYR A 204 2.74 -6.77 -20.08
CA TYR A 204 1.70 -5.75 -20.11
C TYR A 204 2.28 -4.36 -20.35
N PHE A 205 3.30 -3.97 -19.56
CA PHE A 205 3.89 -2.63 -19.66
C PHE A 205 4.80 -2.47 -20.88
N ASP A 206 5.39 -3.54 -21.42
CA ASP A 206 6.19 -3.51 -22.64
C ASP A 206 5.40 -3.01 -23.86
N ARG A 207 4.07 -3.07 -23.83
CA ARG A 207 3.19 -2.52 -24.88
C ARG A 207 3.19 -0.99 -24.96
N PHE A 208 3.67 -0.32 -23.93
CA PHE A 208 3.75 1.15 -23.86
C PHE A 208 5.15 1.67 -24.15
N ARG A 209 6.06 0.80 -24.61
CA ARG A 209 7.46 1.18 -24.86
C ARG A 209 7.61 2.09 -26.06
N ARG A 210 8.47 3.08 -25.84
CA ARG A 210 9.02 3.96 -26.86
C ARG A 210 10.26 3.33 -27.51
N GLU A 211 10.80 3.97 -28.54
CA GLU A 211 12.04 3.53 -29.21
C GLU A 211 13.25 3.54 -28.27
N ASP A 212 13.29 4.49 -27.32
CA ASP A 212 14.35 4.58 -26.31
C ASP A 212 14.20 3.56 -25.16
N GLY A 213 13.10 2.81 -25.16
CA GLY A 213 12.81 1.76 -24.18
C GLY A 213 12.00 2.23 -22.96
N LEU A 214 11.85 3.54 -22.74
CA LEU A 214 10.96 4.05 -21.70
C LEU A 214 9.49 3.80 -22.05
N ILE A 215 8.62 3.87 -21.07
CA ILE A 215 7.18 3.74 -21.28
C ILE A 215 6.48 5.10 -21.25
N GLU A 216 5.46 5.25 -22.09
CA GLU A 216 4.64 6.45 -22.16
C GLU A 216 3.16 6.14 -22.36
N ASN A 217 2.32 7.13 -22.11
CA ASN A 217 0.87 7.05 -22.36
C ASN A 217 0.18 5.87 -21.67
N VAL A 218 0.62 5.51 -20.45
CA VAL A 218 -0.01 4.49 -19.60
C VAL A 218 -1.27 5.08 -18.96
N LYS A 219 -2.26 5.44 -19.80
CA LYS A 219 -3.46 6.19 -19.40
C LYS A 219 -4.74 5.37 -19.30
N THR A 220 -4.67 4.11 -19.70
CA THR A 220 -5.83 3.19 -19.63
C THR A 220 -6.04 2.62 -18.22
N LYS A 221 -5.09 2.82 -17.33
CA LYS A 221 -5.12 2.41 -15.94
C LYS A 221 -4.76 3.59 -15.04
N TRP A 222 -5.27 3.54 -13.83
CA TRP A 222 -4.98 4.58 -12.86
C TRP A 222 -3.50 4.52 -12.44
N ASN A 223 -2.81 5.64 -12.53
CA ASN A 223 -1.50 5.87 -11.97
C ASN A 223 -1.67 6.74 -10.72
N LEU A 224 -1.46 6.19 -9.55
CA LEU A 224 -1.74 6.87 -8.30
C LEU A 224 -0.61 7.83 -7.91
N VAL A 225 0.63 7.38 -8.05
CA VAL A 225 1.87 8.01 -7.57
C VAL A 225 1.88 8.16 -6.05
N ASP A 226 0.92 8.92 -5.50
CA ASP A 226 0.69 9.07 -4.06
C ASP A 226 -0.74 9.52 -3.81
N TRP A 227 -1.30 9.18 -2.62
CA TRP A 227 -2.71 9.39 -2.37
C TRP A 227 -3.11 10.83 -2.08
N PRO A 228 -2.55 11.53 -1.09
CA PRO A 228 -3.03 12.87 -0.79
C PRO A 228 -2.50 13.89 -1.79
N GLN A 229 -3.40 14.59 -2.47
CA GLN A 229 -3.01 15.61 -3.46
C GLN A 229 -2.08 16.69 -2.88
N ASN A 230 -2.32 17.11 -1.64
CA ASN A 230 -1.50 18.10 -0.95
C ASN A 230 -0.14 17.55 -0.46
N LEU A 231 0.09 16.24 -0.54
CA LEU A 231 1.34 15.57 -0.18
C LEU A 231 2.05 14.97 -1.40
N ARG A 232 1.79 15.48 -2.60
CA ARG A 232 2.38 15.01 -3.85
C ARG A 232 3.52 15.89 -4.35
N ASP A 233 3.95 16.84 -3.55
CA ASP A 233 5.06 17.74 -3.87
C ASP A 233 4.95 18.38 -5.27
N ASN A 234 3.72 18.73 -5.67
CA ASN A 234 3.39 19.26 -6.99
C ASN A 234 3.90 18.40 -8.17
N TYR A 235 3.97 17.07 -8.01
CA TYR A 235 4.31 16.17 -9.11
C TYR A 235 3.41 16.44 -10.31
N ASP A 236 4.00 16.60 -11.50
CA ASP A 236 3.31 17.02 -12.74
C ASP A 236 2.28 16.00 -13.26
N PHE A 237 2.04 14.97 -12.52
CA PHE A 237 1.11 13.93 -12.84
C PHE A 237 -0.30 14.35 -12.44
N ASP A 238 -1.10 14.76 -13.39
CA ASP A 238 -2.49 15.11 -13.15
C ASP A 238 -3.34 13.86 -12.87
N LEU A 239 -4.15 13.91 -11.82
CA LEU A 239 -5.01 12.82 -11.36
C LEU A 239 -6.50 13.07 -11.54
N PRO A 240 -7.04 13.53 -12.66
CA PRO A 240 -8.46 13.33 -12.90
C PRO A 240 -8.70 11.85 -13.19
N GLN A 241 -9.37 11.16 -12.29
CA GLN A 241 -9.78 9.78 -12.46
C GLN A 241 -10.69 9.61 -13.68
N PRO A 242 -10.59 8.53 -14.45
CA PRO A 242 -9.68 7.38 -14.35
C PRO A 242 -8.45 7.49 -15.25
N VAL A 243 -8.25 8.60 -15.95
CA VAL A 243 -7.22 8.75 -16.97
C VAL A 243 -6.09 9.61 -16.45
N VAL A 244 -4.90 9.07 -16.52
CA VAL A 244 -3.69 9.72 -16.02
C VAL A 244 -2.53 9.36 -16.91
N GLY A 245 -1.58 10.28 -17.06
CA GLY A 245 -0.32 9.97 -17.66
C GLY A 245 -0.29 10.06 -19.17
N ASP A 246 -0.76 11.16 -19.72
CA ASP A 246 -0.35 11.54 -21.06
C ASP A 246 1.14 11.88 -21.05
N GLY A 247 1.90 11.24 -21.93
CA GLY A 247 3.33 11.44 -22.06
C GLY A 247 4.16 10.43 -21.25
N CYS A 248 5.43 10.78 -21.04
CA CYS A 248 6.44 9.94 -20.42
C CYS A 248 6.81 10.51 -19.04
N HIS A 249 6.44 9.81 -18.00
CA HIS A 249 6.58 10.25 -16.61
C HIS A 249 7.65 9.47 -15.85
N ASN A 250 8.29 10.15 -14.91
CA ASN A 250 9.41 9.62 -14.13
C ASN A 250 9.01 8.43 -13.26
N VAL A 251 8.05 8.59 -12.35
CA VAL A 251 7.74 7.59 -11.32
C VAL A 251 7.32 6.27 -11.94
N ILE A 252 6.44 6.27 -12.94
CA ILE A 252 6.00 5.04 -13.60
C ILE A 252 7.18 4.35 -14.32
N ASN A 253 8.12 5.12 -14.89
CA ASN A 253 9.32 4.58 -15.52
C ASN A 253 10.33 4.05 -14.49
N ALA A 254 10.50 4.72 -13.34
CA ALA A 254 11.35 4.23 -12.26
C ALA A 254 10.83 2.88 -11.73
N LEU A 255 9.52 2.77 -11.50
CA LEU A 255 8.86 1.52 -11.10
C LEU A 255 8.97 0.43 -12.17
N TYR A 256 8.78 0.78 -13.45
CA TYR A 256 8.94 -0.16 -14.56
C TYR A 256 10.37 -0.72 -14.64
N ILE A 257 11.38 0.12 -14.48
CA ILE A 257 12.78 -0.31 -14.48
C ILE A 257 13.06 -1.16 -13.22
N GLY A 258 12.56 -0.75 -12.06
CA GLY A 258 12.65 -1.51 -10.82
C GLY A 258 12.02 -2.90 -10.93
N MET A 259 10.85 -3.00 -11.58
CA MET A 259 10.22 -4.28 -11.91
C MET A 259 11.14 -5.16 -12.77
N LYS A 260 11.74 -4.61 -13.85
CA LYS A 260 12.69 -5.35 -14.70
C LYS A 260 13.91 -5.84 -13.91
N GLN A 261 14.50 -4.97 -13.06
CA GLN A 261 15.61 -5.36 -12.16
C GLN A 261 15.21 -6.52 -11.24
N CYS A 262 14.01 -6.46 -10.66
CA CYS A 262 13.52 -7.51 -9.79
C CYS A 262 13.33 -8.84 -10.53
N ILE A 263 12.79 -8.83 -11.74
CA ILE A 263 12.63 -10.04 -12.56
C ILE A 263 13.99 -10.62 -12.94
N GLU A 264 14.95 -9.79 -13.32
CA GLU A 264 16.34 -10.20 -13.64
C GLU A 264 17.01 -10.86 -12.41
N GLU A 265 16.83 -10.28 -11.22
CA GLU A 265 17.33 -10.87 -9.97
C GLU A 265 16.63 -12.21 -9.64
N ILE A 266 15.31 -12.29 -9.81
CA ILE A 266 14.57 -13.55 -9.62
C ILE A 266 15.06 -14.63 -10.56
N CYS A 267 15.24 -14.34 -11.84
CA CYS A 267 15.77 -15.30 -12.81
C CYS A 267 17.17 -15.78 -12.40
N LYS A 268 18.04 -14.87 -11.94
CA LYS A 268 19.38 -15.22 -11.43
C LYS A 268 19.30 -16.12 -10.20
N ILE A 269 18.42 -15.85 -9.24
CA ILE A 269 18.22 -16.68 -8.03
C ILE A 269 17.77 -18.10 -8.40
N LEU A 270 16.95 -18.20 -9.45
CA LEU A 270 16.35 -19.46 -9.90
C LEU A 270 17.19 -20.20 -10.96
N ASP A 271 18.34 -19.65 -11.34
CA ASP A 271 19.21 -20.16 -12.42
C ASP A 271 18.46 -20.30 -13.75
N LEU A 272 17.56 -19.33 -14.06
CA LEU A 272 16.79 -19.29 -15.29
C LEU A 272 17.37 -18.29 -16.30
N PRO A 273 17.25 -18.56 -17.62
CA PRO A 273 17.69 -17.61 -18.64
C PRO A 273 16.83 -16.34 -18.58
N CYS A 274 17.48 -15.18 -18.65
CA CYS A 274 16.84 -13.88 -18.73
C CYS A 274 17.68 -12.94 -19.59
N THR A 275 17.00 -12.17 -20.47
CA THR A 275 17.67 -11.12 -21.25
C THR A 275 17.69 -9.84 -20.43
N PRO A 276 18.85 -9.37 -19.93
CA PRO A 276 18.90 -8.15 -19.12
C PRO A 276 18.51 -6.93 -19.95
N GLN A 277 17.61 -6.11 -19.43
CA GLN A 277 17.15 -4.86 -20.05
C GLN A 277 17.35 -3.65 -19.14
N SER A 278 17.37 -3.88 -17.83
CA SER A 278 17.35 -2.82 -16.80
C SER A 278 18.51 -1.84 -16.93
N ALA A 279 19.70 -2.31 -17.30
CA ALA A 279 20.87 -1.44 -17.48
C ALA A 279 20.70 -0.45 -18.65
N ALA A 280 20.19 -0.91 -19.79
CA ALA A 280 19.90 -0.03 -20.94
C ALA A 280 18.78 0.96 -20.62
N LEU A 281 17.72 0.49 -19.95
CA LEU A 281 16.60 1.32 -19.50
C LEU A 281 17.04 2.38 -18.50
N ARG A 282 17.95 2.04 -17.57
CA ARG A 282 18.55 3.01 -16.65
C ARG A 282 19.26 4.14 -17.41
N GLN A 283 20.01 3.81 -18.46
CA GLN A 283 20.67 4.83 -19.28
C GLN A 283 19.66 5.73 -20.02
N ALA A 284 18.57 5.15 -20.55
CA ALA A 284 17.51 5.93 -21.15
C ALA A 284 16.81 6.84 -20.13
N PHE A 285 16.58 6.35 -18.91
CA PHE A 285 15.99 7.09 -17.82
C PHE A 285 16.85 8.30 -17.41
N ILE A 286 18.16 8.10 -17.26
CA ILE A 286 19.09 9.20 -16.96
C ILE A 286 19.06 10.25 -18.08
N ARG A 287 19.17 9.84 -19.34
CA ARG A 287 19.13 10.79 -20.48
C ARG A 287 17.83 11.57 -20.56
N GLY A 288 16.70 10.96 -20.19
CA GLY A 288 15.37 11.58 -20.29
C GLY A 288 15.03 12.50 -19.13
N PHE A 289 15.35 12.09 -17.91
CA PHE A 289 14.85 12.78 -16.72
C PHE A 289 15.90 13.46 -15.86
N TYR A 290 17.19 13.13 -16.00
CA TYR A 290 18.23 13.71 -15.14
C TYR A 290 18.68 15.08 -15.63
N ASN A 291 18.60 16.05 -14.74
CA ASN A 291 19.10 17.42 -14.99
C ASN A 291 20.49 17.58 -14.34
N GLU A 292 21.54 17.61 -15.16
CA GLU A 292 22.93 17.73 -14.70
C GLU A 292 23.19 19.06 -13.94
N ALA A 293 22.46 20.13 -14.29
CA ALA A 293 22.65 21.42 -13.64
C ALA A 293 22.15 21.43 -12.18
N THR A 294 21.13 20.63 -11.87
CA THR A 294 20.55 20.54 -10.52
C THR A 294 20.97 19.28 -9.76
N GLY A 295 21.47 18.27 -10.47
CA GLY A 295 21.77 16.97 -9.91
C GLY A 295 20.53 16.15 -9.51
N LEU A 296 19.36 16.50 -10.07
CA LEU A 296 18.06 15.91 -9.74
C LEU A 296 17.33 15.39 -10.98
N PHE A 297 16.34 14.54 -10.76
CA PHE A 297 15.42 14.07 -11.79
C PHE A 297 14.18 14.95 -11.87
N THR A 298 13.73 15.24 -13.10
CA THR A 298 12.46 15.93 -13.38
C THR A 298 11.29 14.94 -13.37
N ASP A 299 10.07 15.44 -13.19
CA ASP A 299 8.85 14.62 -13.05
C ASP A 299 8.41 13.97 -14.37
N SER A 300 8.69 14.60 -15.49
CA SER A 300 8.39 14.11 -16.85
C SER A 300 9.41 14.63 -17.87
N LEU A 301 9.35 14.12 -19.11
CA LEU A 301 10.25 14.58 -20.19
C LEU A 301 10.04 16.05 -20.57
N VAL A 302 8.89 16.62 -20.23
CA VAL A 302 8.54 18.01 -20.56
C VAL A 302 8.49 18.91 -19.34
N SER A 303 8.68 18.36 -18.14
CA SER A 303 8.67 19.10 -16.88
C SER A 303 10.04 19.69 -16.55
N SER A 304 10.05 20.87 -15.95
CA SER A 304 11.22 21.42 -15.26
C SER A 304 11.17 21.22 -13.75
N HIS A 305 10.07 20.69 -13.21
CA HIS A 305 9.89 20.46 -11.79
C HIS A 305 10.56 19.12 -11.37
N SER A 306 11.15 19.15 -10.18
CA SER A 306 11.78 17.99 -9.54
C SER A 306 11.11 17.72 -8.20
N SER A 307 10.18 16.76 -8.19
CA SER A 307 9.48 16.38 -6.97
C SER A 307 10.31 15.46 -6.08
N LEU A 308 9.89 15.37 -4.81
CA LEU A 308 10.38 14.34 -3.89
C LEU A 308 10.14 12.93 -4.46
N HIS A 309 8.95 12.69 -5.04
CA HIS A 309 8.54 11.40 -5.59
C HIS A 309 9.46 10.93 -6.72
N ALA A 310 9.69 11.77 -7.72
CA ALA A 310 10.57 11.45 -8.85
C ALA A 310 11.99 11.07 -8.38
N ASN A 311 12.50 11.77 -7.41
CA ASN A 311 13.87 11.57 -6.91
C ASN A 311 13.97 10.39 -5.95
N ALA A 312 12.99 10.18 -5.07
CA ALA A 312 12.97 9.06 -4.14
C ALA A 312 12.87 7.70 -4.86
N PHE A 313 11.95 7.56 -5.83
CA PHE A 313 11.85 6.31 -6.60
C PHE A 313 13.09 6.06 -7.46
N ALA A 314 13.68 7.10 -8.06
CA ALA A 314 14.92 6.97 -8.80
C ALA A 314 16.08 6.49 -7.90
N ALA A 315 16.21 7.04 -6.69
CA ALA A 315 17.23 6.62 -5.74
C ALA A 315 16.98 5.20 -5.22
N PHE A 316 15.75 4.88 -4.84
CA PHE A 316 15.35 3.56 -4.34
C PHE A 316 15.74 2.41 -5.29
N TYR A 317 15.55 2.60 -6.59
CA TYR A 317 15.93 1.61 -7.61
C TYR A 317 17.38 1.77 -8.14
N GLY A 318 18.20 2.63 -7.52
CA GLY A 318 19.59 2.83 -7.91
C GLY A 318 19.76 3.38 -9.33
N LEU A 319 18.80 4.22 -9.79
CA LEU A 319 18.84 4.78 -11.13
C LEU A 319 19.72 6.03 -11.22
N ALA A 320 19.98 6.68 -10.10
CA ALA A 320 20.76 7.92 -10.05
C ALA A 320 22.22 7.70 -10.49
N PRO A 321 22.81 8.68 -11.22
CA PRO A 321 24.23 8.67 -11.51
C PRO A 321 25.05 9.03 -10.25
N GLU A 322 26.35 8.73 -10.28
CA GLU A 322 27.27 9.18 -9.22
C GLU A 322 27.33 10.72 -9.15
N GLY A 323 27.48 11.25 -7.95
CA GLY A 323 27.55 12.69 -7.72
C GLY A 323 26.22 13.43 -7.80
N ASN A 324 25.10 12.72 -7.82
CA ASN A 324 23.77 13.34 -7.76
C ASN A 324 23.53 14.08 -6.42
N GLN A 325 22.50 14.91 -6.37
CA GLN A 325 22.15 15.74 -5.19
C GLN A 325 20.88 15.26 -4.48
N ILE A 326 20.45 14.01 -4.72
CA ILE A 326 19.13 13.52 -4.27
C ILE A 326 19.07 13.40 -2.74
N ALA A 327 20.08 12.85 -2.10
CA ALA A 327 20.09 12.71 -0.64
C ALA A 327 19.99 14.07 0.06
N ASP A 328 20.79 15.05 -0.36
CA ASP A 328 20.73 16.41 0.17
C ASP A 328 19.38 17.09 -0.12
N PHE A 329 18.80 16.84 -1.29
CA PHE A 329 17.48 17.34 -1.65
C PHE A 329 16.41 16.76 -0.74
N ILE A 330 16.38 15.44 -0.52
CA ILE A 330 15.45 14.75 0.37
C ILE A 330 15.57 15.31 1.80
N MET A 331 16.79 15.42 2.32
CA MET A 331 17.04 15.93 3.66
C MET A 331 16.55 17.36 3.86
N ARG A 332 16.74 18.23 2.86
CA ARG A 332 16.24 19.63 2.93
C ARG A 332 14.74 19.72 2.80
N LYS A 333 14.13 18.87 1.98
CA LYS A 333 12.70 18.91 1.68
C LYS A 333 11.85 18.27 2.77
N GLY A 334 12.38 17.27 3.43
CA GLY A 334 11.66 16.48 4.42
C GLY A 334 10.58 15.58 3.79
N LEU A 335 9.68 15.05 4.60
CA LEU A 335 8.60 14.16 4.18
C LEU A 335 7.40 14.98 3.64
N CYS A 336 7.50 15.51 2.44
CA CYS A 336 6.36 16.11 1.73
C CYS A 336 5.68 15.10 0.79
N CYS A 337 5.38 13.92 1.34
CA CYS A 337 4.74 12.80 0.66
C CYS A 337 3.74 12.10 1.59
N GLY A 338 2.90 11.26 1.02
CA GLY A 338 2.03 10.37 1.78
C GLY A 338 2.80 9.26 2.50
N VAL A 339 2.10 8.57 3.41
CA VAL A 339 2.69 7.48 4.22
C VAL A 339 3.26 6.38 3.35
N PHE A 340 2.59 6.02 2.26
CA PHE A 340 3.06 5.01 1.31
C PHE A 340 4.43 5.37 0.71
N VAL A 341 4.58 6.58 0.18
CA VAL A 341 5.84 7.01 -0.46
C VAL A 341 6.96 7.24 0.57
N SER A 342 6.62 7.52 1.84
CA SER A 342 7.63 7.68 2.89
C SER A 342 8.51 6.44 3.07
N TYR A 343 7.99 5.23 2.79
CA TYR A 343 8.77 4.00 2.77
C TYR A 343 9.94 4.10 1.80
N PHE A 344 9.68 4.52 0.56
CA PHE A 344 10.71 4.65 -0.47
C PHE A 344 11.68 5.80 -0.18
N VAL A 345 11.19 6.90 0.38
CA VAL A 345 12.02 8.04 0.81
C VAL A 345 13.00 7.66 1.89
N LEU A 346 12.60 6.83 2.86
CA LEU A 346 13.47 6.37 3.95
C LEU A 346 14.54 5.38 3.50
N TYR A 347 14.34 4.71 2.37
CA TYR A 347 15.33 3.81 1.76
C TYR A 347 16.22 4.50 0.73
N ALA A 348 15.82 5.65 0.22
CA ALA A 348 16.57 6.45 -0.77
C ALA A 348 17.72 7.21 -0.12
#